data_ab3a5c980035d714c2dde9a681e8ba4c
#
_entry.id   ab3a5c980035d714c2dde9a681e8ba4c
#
_cell.length_a   1.000
_cell.length_b   1.000
_cell.length_c   1.000
_cell.angle_alpha   90.00
_cell.angle_beta   90.00
_cell.angle_gamma   90.00
#
_symmetry.space_group_name_H-M   'P 1'
#
loop_
_entity.id
_entity.type
_entity.pdbx_description
1 polymer ?
#
loop_
_entity_poly.entity_id
_entity_poly.type
_entity_poly.pdbx_seq_one_letter_code
_entity_poly.pdbx_strand_id
1 'polypeptide(L)'
;MVKVMKKIMIASDIHGSAYYCEKMLECYKKEKADMLVLLGDILYHGPRNDLPEDYAPKKVIAMLNPLKNEIICVRGNCDTEVDQMVLDFNVLCEQAHIYVNDRHLVLAHGHKLDEKNIPALRDGDYLVCGHTHIPAWEKRGTYTYVNPGSVSIPKENSDCLLYTSPSPRDSTSS
;
A
#
# COMPACT_ATOMS: atom_id res chain seq x y z
N MET A 1 -13.62 -19.90 21.82
CA MET A 1 -13.04 -18.59 21.42
C MET A 1 -13.45 -18.26 20.00
N VAL A 2 -14.23 -17.21 19.81
CA VAL A 2 -14.58 -16.77 18.46
C VAL A 2 -13.31 -16.16 17.84
N LYS A 3 -12.82 -16.71 16.73
CA LYS A 3 -11.69 -16.17 15.99
C LYS A 3 -12.13 -14.88 15.30
N VAL A 4 -11.71 -13.72 15.83
CA VAL A 4 -11.99 -12.44 15.19
C VAL A 4 -11.11 -12.33 13.94
N MET A 5 -11.73 -12.24 12.78
CA MET A 5 -11.01 -12.04 11.52
C MET A 5 -10.52 -10.61 11.45
N LYS A 6 -9.22 -10.43 11.24
CA LYS A 6 -8.62 -9.14 10.97
C LYS A 6 -8.86 -8.73 9.51
N LYS A 7 -9.22 -7.48 9.33
CA LYS A 7 -9.42 -6.88 8.02
C LYS A 7 -8.34 -5.83 7.79
N ILE A 8 -7.57 -5.97 6.74
CA ILE A 8 -6.56 -4.99 6.36
C ILE A 8 -6.94 -4.33 5.05
N MET A 9 -6.60 -3.05 4.92
CA MET A 9 -6.66 -2.32 3.67
C MET A 9 -5.25 -2.07 3.17
N ILE A 10 -5.00 -2.33 1.90
CA ILE A 10 -3.69 -2.16 1.28
C ILE A 10 -3.80 -1.09 0.20
N ALA A 11 -2.93 -0.10 0.26
CA ALA A 11 -2.85 0.98 -0.71
C ALA A 11 -1.40 1.36 -0.98
N SER A 12 -1.14 2.04 -2.08
CA SER A 12 0.21 2.42 -2.49
C SER A 12 0.20 3.67 -3.35
N ASP A 13 1.36 4.33 -3.39
CA ASP A 13 1.65 5.37 -4.39
C ASP A 13 0.63 6.52 -4.34
N ILE A 14 0.51 7.16 -3.16
CA ILE A 14 -0.35 8.33 -2.91
C ILE A 14 0.23 9.57 -3.58
N HIS A 15 1.57 9.68 -3.62
CA HIS A 15 2.31 10.75 -4.28
C HIS A 15 1.83 12.17 -3.91
N GLY A 16 1.43 12.37 -2.65
CA GLY A 16 1.06 13.69 -2.13
C GLY A 16 -0.31 14.21 -2.55
N SER A 17 -1.14 13.39 -3.20
CA SER A 17 -2.50 13.77 -3.57
C SER A 17 -3.42 13.76 -2.33
N ALA A 18 -3.82 14.94 -1.89
CA ALA A 18 -4.76 15.08 -0.77
C ALA A 18 -6.16 14.59 -1.15
N TYR A 19 -6.60 14.87 -2.37
CA TYR A 19 -7.88 14.42 -2.88
C TYR A 19 -8.02 12.89 -2.81
N TYR A 20 -7.07 12.15 -3.40
CA TYR A 20 -7.13 10.70 -3.42
C TYR A 20 -6.79 10.06 -2.06
N CYS A 21 -5.96 10.71 -1.24
CA CYS A 21 -5.74 10.27 0.13
C CYS A 21 -7.03 10.32 0.95
N GLU A 22 -7.82 11.39 0.83
CA GLU A 22 -9.12 11.53 1.47
C GLU A 22 -10.08 10.41 1.04
N LYS A 23 -10.16 10.14 -0.28
CA LYS A 23 -10.97 9.05 -0.84
C LYS A 23 -10.57 7.68 -0.29
N MET A 24 -9.26 7.43 -0.23
CA MET A 24 -8.72 6.20 0.36
C MET A 24 -9.13 6.05 1.83
N LEU A 25 -9.05 7.12 2.61
CA LEU A 25 -9.41 7.09 4.04
C LEU A 25 -10.93 6.99 4.26
N GLU A 26 -11.75 7.55 3.39
CA GLU A 26 -13.21 7.33 3.40
C GLU A 26 -13.51 5.83 3.20
N CYS A 27 -12.83 5.21 2.24
CA CYS A 27 -12.92 3.77 1.99
C CYS A 27 -12.47 2.95 3.20
N TYR A 28 -11.35 3.31 3.81
CA TYR A 28 -10.81 2.67 5.01
C TYR A 28 -11.84 2.65 6.15
N LYS A 29 -12.49 3.77 6.38
CA LYS A 29 -13.55 3.88 7.41
C LYS A 29 -14.79 3.08 7.05
N LYS A 30 -15.25 3.18 5.81
CA LYS A 30 -16.43 2.45 5.30
C LYS A 30 -16.26 0.94 5.44
N GLU A 31 -15.08 0.45 5.09
CA GLU A 31 -14.74 -0.97 5.15
C GLU A 31 -14.47 -1.46 6.57
N LYS A 32 -14.37 -0.56 7.54
CA LYS A 32 -14.06 -0.89 8.95
C LYS A 32 -12.80 -1.75 9.09
N ALA A 33 -11.77 -1.42 8.31
CA ALA A 33 -10.51 -2.14 8.38
C ALA A 33 -9.80 -1.87 9.72
N ASP A 34 -9.08 -2.89 10.21
CA ASP A 34 -8.35 -2.83 11.47
C ASP A 34 -6.97 -2.19 11.30
N MET A 35 -6.44 -2.21 10.08
CA MET A 35 -5.10 -1.76 9.75
C MET A 35 -5.04 -1.24 8.32
N LEU A 36 -4.27 -0.18 8.13
CA LEU A 36 -3.91 0.39 6.83
C LEU A 36 -2.46 0.04 6.50
N VAL A 37 -2.26 -0.68 5.41
CA VAL A 37 -0.94 -1.00 4.87
C VAL A 37 -0.65 -0.05 3.72
N LEU A 38 0.44 0.71 3.82
CA LEU A 38 0.92 1.62 2.78
C LEU A 38 2.23 1.08 2.20
N LEU A 39 2.29 0.93 0.89
CA LEU A 39 3.45 0.32 0.23
C LEU A 39 4.46 1.34 -0.31
N GLY A 40 4.44 2.56 0.23
CA GLY A 40 5.42 3.60 -0.08
C GLY A 40 4.95 4.64 -1.09
N ASP A 41 5.85 5.56 -1.41
CA ASP A 41 5.63 6.73 -2.27
C ASP A 41 4.46 7.59 -1.77
N ILE A 42 4.62 8.11 -0.55
CA ILE A 42 3.54 8.76 0.20
C ILE A 42 3.38 10.24 -0.16
N LEU A 43 4.46 11.04 -0.08
CA LEU A 43 4.37 12.49 -0.14
C LEU A 43 4.85 13.11 -1.45
N TYR A 44 5.93 12.61 -2.03
CA TYR A 44 6.53 13.19 -3.22
C TYR A 44 5.95 12.59 -4.50
N HIS A 45 5.62 13.46 -5.47
CA HIS A 45 5.02 13.02 -6.74
C HIS A 45 5.97 12.22 -7.64
N GLY A 46 7.30 12.34 -7.42
CA GLY A 46 8.31 11.74 -8.28
C GLY A 46 8.64 12.61 -9.51
N PRO A 47 9.92 12.64 -9.95
CA PRO A 47 10.35 13.56 -11.01
C PRO A 47 9.82 13.19 -12.41
N ARG A 48 9.34 11.95 -12.57
CA ARG A 48 8.83 11.43 -13.86
C ARG A 48 7.31 11.52 -13.99
N ASN A 49 6.60 11.90 -12.93
CA ASN A 49 5.15 11.99 -12.93
C ASN A 49 4.70 13.46 -12.97
N ASP A 50 3.59 13.71 -13.64
CA ASP A 50 2.88 14.97 -13.46
C ASP A 50 2.31 15.06 -12.04
N LEU A 51 1.99 16.28 -11.62
CA LEU A 51 1.37 16.47 -10.31
C LEU A 51 -0.02 15.80 -10.28
N PRO A 52 -0.28 14.95 -9.29
CA PRO A 52 -1.61 14.38 -9.13
C PRO A 52 -2.61 15.45 -8.67
N GLU A 53 -3.90 15.11 -8.76
CA GLU A 53 -4.98 15.99 -8.33
C GLU A 53 -4.83 16.38 -6.86
N ASP A 54 -4.99 17.68 -6.59
CA ASP A 54 -4.80 18.28 -5.27
C ASP A 54 -3.48 17.83 -4.61
N TYR A 55 -2.37 18.07 -5.33
CA TYR A 55 -1.04 17.81 -4.77
C TYR A 55 -0.78 18.73 -3.59
N ALA A 56 -0.93 18.20 -2.39
CA ALA A 56 -0.81 18.93 -1.13
C ALA A 56 -0.24 18.02 -0.03
N PRO A 57 1.09 17.78 -0.03
CA PRO A 57 1.72 16.87 0.94
C PRO A 57 1.41 17.20 2.39
N LYS A 58 1.31 18.49 2.75
CA LYS A 58 0.95 18.90 4.12
C LYS A 58 -0.43 18.42 4.54
N LYS A 59 -1.39 18.39 3.61
CA LYS A 59 -2.73 17.85 3.89
C LYS A 59 -2.68 16.32 4.07
N VAL A 60 -1.87 15.64 3.26
CA VAL A 60 -1.66 14.18 3.39
C VAL A 60 -1.08 13.84 4.76
N ILE A 61 -0.06 14.57 5.21
CA ILE A 61 0.53 14.43 6.55
C ILE A 61 -0.54 14.59 7.64
N ALA A 62 -1.35 15.64 7.55
CA ALA A 62 -2.41 15.92 8.52
C ALA A 62 -3.50 14.84 8.55
N MET A 63 -3.76 14.17 7.44
CA MET A 63 -4.73 13.06 7.36
C MET A 63 -4.16 11.73 7.87
N LEU A 64 -2.88 11.45 7.64
CA LEU A 64 -2.28 10.15 7.98
C LEU A 64 -1.76 10.08 9.42
N ASN A 65 -1.15 11.14 9.95
CA ASN A 65 -0.54 11.12 11.28
C ASN A 65 -1.52 10.73 12.42
N PRO A 66 -2.81 11.16 12.39
CA PRO A 66 -3.77 10.68 13.39
C PRO A 66 -3.98 9.16 13.40
N LEU A 67 -3.66 8.48 12.31
CA LEU A 67 -3.81 7.03 12.15
C LEU A 67 -2.50 6.26 12.39
N LYS A 68 -1.48 6.89 12.94
CA LYS A 68 -0.14 6.32 13.10
C LYS A 68 -0.09 4.93 13.76
N ASN A 69 -1.00 4.66 14.67
CA ASN A 69 -1.06 3.38 15.37
C ASN A 69 -1.75 2.26 14.58
N GLU A 70 -2.38 2.62 13.45
CA GLU A 70 -3.10 1.70 12.57
C GLU A 70 -2.37 1.49 11.24
N ILE A 71 -1.26 2.22 11.02
CA ILE A 71 -0.53 2.20 9.75
C ILE A 71 0.73 1.33 9.86
N ILE A 72 0.90 0.44 8.88
CA ILE A 72 2.18 -0.18 8.55
C ILE A 72 2.59 0.33 7.17
N CYS A 73 3.81 0.85 7.07
CA CYS A 73 4.32 1.43 5.82
C CYS A 73 5.69 0.86 5.48
N VAL A 74 5.95 0.60 4.20
CA VAL A 74 7.28 0.29 3.68
C VAL A 74 7.77 1.43 2.79
N ARG A 75 9.09 1.53 2.65
CA ARG A 75 9.74 2.60 1.91
C ARG A 75 9.57 2.44 0.40
N GLY A 76 9.03 3.46 -0.26
CA GLY A 76 9.08 3.61 -1.70
C GLY A 76 10.38 4.31 -2.18
N ASN A 77 10.56 4.35 -3.51
CA ASN A 77 11.73 5.03 -4.09
C ASN A 77 11.68 6.56 -3.93
N CYS A 78 10.49 7.12 -3.69
CA CYS A 78 10.32 8.56 -3.45
C CYS A 78 10.34 8.96 -1.97
N ASP A 79 10.35 8.01 -1.05
CA ASP A 79 10.33 8.28 0.39
C ASP A 79 11.74 8.52 0.93
N THR A 80 11.90 9.59 1.69
CA THR A 80 13.21 10.05 2.20
C THR A 80 13.20 10.26 3.71
N GLU A 81 14.39 10.51 4.25
CA GLU A 81 14.57 10.87 5.66
C GLU A 81 13.78 12.15 6.02
N VAL A 82 13.59 13.07 5.07
CA VAL A 82 12.78 14.27 5.28
C VAL A 82 11.31 13.91 5.49
N ASP A 83 10.79 12.94 4.74
CA ASP A 83 9.42 12.46 4.94
C ASP A 83 9.25 11.84 6.32
N GLN A 84 10.26 11.10 6.81
CA GLN A 84 10.24 10.54 8.16
C GLN A 84 10.22 11.61 9.25
N MET A 85 10.74 12.80 8.99
CA MET A 85 10.70 13.91 9.98
C MET A 85 9.29 14.46 10.19
N VAL A 86 8.39 14.27 9.26
CA VAL A 86 7.03 14.84 9.28
C VAL A 86 5.92 13.80 9.42
N LEU A 87 6.23 12.53 9.20
CA LEU A 87 5.30 11.41 9.38
C LEU A 87 5.56 10.71 10.73
N ASP A 88 4.52 10.50 11.50
CA ASP A 88 4.60 9.95 12.87
C ASP A 88 4.64 8.41 12.89
N PHE A 89 4.71 7.76 11.75
CA PHE A 89 4.88 6.32 11.60
C PHE A 89 6.11 6.03 10.75
N ASN A 90 6.67 4.81 10.86
CA ASN A 90 7.89 4.45 10.14
C ASN A 90 7.61 4.37 8.63
N VAL A 91 8.38 5.11 7.83
CA VAL A 91 8.30 5.13 6.36
C VAL A 91 9.60 4.65 5.69
N LEU A 92 10.62 4.31 6.45
CA LEU A 92 11.95 3.94 5.93
C LEU A 92 12.25 2.44 5.99
N CYS A 93 11.29 1.62 6.41
CA CYS A 93 11.43 0.17 6.43
C CYS A 93 11.37 -0.39 5.01
N GLU A 94 12.45 -0.99 4.53
CA GLU A 94 12.53 -1.52 3.15
C GLU A 94 11.60 -2.70 2.91
N GLN A 95 11.34 -3.50 3.93
CA GLN A 95 10.52 -4.69 3.85
C GLN A 95 9.87 -4.97 5.19
N ALA A 96 8.64 -5.42 5.18
CA ALA A 96 7.91 -5.84 6.38
C ALA A 96 7.22 -7.18 6.16
N HIS A 97 7.05 -7.92 7.24
CA HIS A 97 6.33 -9.18 7.27
C HIS A 97 5.14 -9.05 8.20
N ILE A 98 3.97 -9.41 7.73
CA ILE A 98 2.76 -9.43 8.55
C ILE A 98 2.03 -10.77 8.40
N TYR A 99 1.34 -11.15 9.45
CA TYR A 99 0.46 -12.33 9.47
C TYR A 99 -0.98 -11.88 9.66
N VAL A 100 -1.83 -12.21 8.72
CA VAL A 100 -3.25 -11.89 8.76
C VAL A 100 -4.04 -13.17 8.50
N ASN A 101 -4.85 -13.59 9.49
CA ASN A 101 -5.69 -14.79 9.38
C ASN A 101 -4.91 -16.04 8.87
N ASP A 102 -3.76 -16.31 9.46
CA ASP A 102 -2.84 -17.40 9.12
C ASP A 102 -2.15 -17.27 7.74
N ARG A 103 -2.30 -16.14 7.08
CA ARG A 103 -1.58 -15.82 5.84
C ARG A 103 -0.36 -14.98 6.15
N HIS A 104 0.76 -15.32 5.55
CA HIS A 104 1.99 -14.55 5.63
C HIS A 104 2.11 -13.65 4.40
N LEU A 105 2.20 -12.34 4.65
CA LEU A 105 2.37 -11.32 3.65
C LEU A 105 3.74 -10.67 3.80
N VAL A 106 4.50 -10.64 2.73
CA VAL A 106 5.76 -9.90 2.64
C VAL A 106 5.48 -8.61 1.89
N LEU A 107 5.71 -7.49 2.55
CA LEU A 107 5.44 -6.16 2.03
C LEU A 107 6.73 -5.52 1.55
N ALA A 108 6.76 -5.01 0.34
CA ALA A 108 7.85 -4.20 -0.20
C ALA A 108 7.29 -3.24 -1.24
N HIS A 109 7.97 -2.13 -1.50
CA HIS A 109 7.50 -1.23 -2.56
C HIS A 109 7.63 -1.86 -3.96
N GLY A 110 8.73 -2.58 -4.20
CA GLY A 110 8.94 -3.33 -5.43
C GLY A 110 10.00 -2.76 -6.37
N HIS A 111 10.46 -1.53 -6.16
CA HIS A 111 11.45 -0.87 -7.04
C HIS A 111 12.84 -1.53 -7.03
N LYS A 112 13.15 -2.34 -6.02
CA LYS A 112 14.41 -3.09 -5.90
C LYS A 112 14.25 -4.57 -6.24
N LEU A 113 13.04 -5.01 -6.59
CA LEU A 113 12.73 -6.41 -6.86
C LEU A 113 12.80 -6.70 -8.36
N ASP A 114 13.42 -7.82 -8.69
CA ASP A 114 13.43 -8.39 -10.02
C ASP A 114 13.42 -9.93 -9.91
N GLU A 115 13.46 -10.64 -11.03
CA GLU A 115 13.42 -12.12 -11.05
C GLU A 115 14.52 -12.80 -10.21
N LYS A 116 15.66 -12.11 -9.98
CA LYS A 116 16.80 -12.62 -9.23
C LYS A 116 16.86 -12.13 -7.79
N ASN A 117 16.09 -11.10 -7.48
CA ASN A 117 16.10 -10.41 -6.18
C ASN A 117 14.69 -10.34 -5.62
N ILE A 118 14.11 -11.48 -5.30
CA ILE A 118 12.85 -11.60 -4.57
C ILE A 118 13.11 -11.98 -3.11
N PRO A 119 12.27 -11.53 -2.15
CA PRO A 119 12.36 -11.98 -0.77
C PRO A 119 12.20 -13.49 -0.64
N ALA A 120 12.71 -14.06 0.43
CA ALA A 120 12.44 -15.46 0.75
C ALA A 120 10.94 -15.65 1.03
N LEU A 121 10.31 -16.49 0.22
CA LEU A 121 8.87 -16.78 0.28
C LEU A 121 8.66 -18.28 0.44
N ARG A 122 7.71 -18.64 1.30
CA ARG A 122 7.25 -20.02 1.46
C ARG A 122 6.03 -20.29 0.59
N ASP A 123 5.74 -21.55 0.38
CA ASP A 123 4.53 -21.97 -0.33
C ASP A 123 3.28 -21.35 0.31
N GLY A 124 2.48 -20.68 -0.50
CA GLY A 124 1.27 -20.02 -0.04
C GLY A 124 1.45 -18.61 0.49
N ASP A 125 2.68 -18.07 0.54
CA ASP A 125 2.94 -16.68 0.92
C ASP A 125 2.43 -15.68 -0.14
N TYR A 126 2.28 -14.44 0.29
CA TYR A 126 1.91 -13.31 -0.57
C TYR A 126 3.06 -12.32 -0.61
N LEU A 127 3.46 -11.92 -1.82
CA LEU A 127 4.35 -10.79 -2.06
C LEU A 127 3.50 -9.60 -2.48
N VAL A 128 3.48 -8.55 -1.67
CA VAL A 128 2.61 -7.38 -1.85
C VAL A 128 3.45 -6.17 -2.16
N CYS A 129 3.28 -5.63 -3.37
CA CYS A 129 4.08 -4.52 -3.90
C CYS A 129 3.22 -3.39 -4.49
N GLY A 130 3.82 -2.21 -4.59
CA GLY A 130 3.31 -1.06 -5.34
C GLY A 130 4.20 -0.75 -6.55
N HIS A 131 4.64 0.48 -6.67
CA HIS A 131 5.63 1.01 -7.62
C HIS A 131 5.21 1.01 -9.10
N THR A 132 4.67 -0.07 -9.61
CA THR A 132 4.31 -0.16 -11.05
C THR A 132 3.10 0.69 -11.41
N HIS A 133 2.26 1.04 -10.42
CA HIS A 133 0.96 1.68 -10.57
C HIS A 133 -0.07 0.83 -11.36
N ILE A 134 0.22 -0.46 -11.53
CA ILE A 134 -0.62 -1.41 -12.27
C ILE A 134 -1.16 -2.45 -11.30
N PRO A 135 -2.48 -2.53 -11.11
CA PRO A 135 -3.08 -3.55 -10.25
C PRO A 135 -2.79 -4.96 -10.75
N ALA A 136 -2.49 -5.85 -9.82
CA ALA A 136 -2.24 -7.25 -10.14
C ALA A 136 -2.65 -8.18 -8.99
N TRP A 137 -3.12 -9.35 -9.33
CA TRP A 137 -3.30 -10.49 -8.43
C TRP A 137 -2.94 -11.74 -9.20
N GLU A 138 -1.73 -12.25 -9.02
CA GLU A 138 -1.16 -13.28 -9.88
C GLU A 138 -0.54 -14.40 -9.06
N LYS A 139 -0.87 -15.63 -9.39
CA LYS A 139 -0.12 -16.79 -8.88
C LYS A 139 1.21 -16.88 -9.62
N ARG A 140 2.32 -16.80 -8.87
CA ARG A 140 3.69 -16.92 -9.40
C ARG A 140 4.40 -18.09 -8.74
N GLY A 141 4.36 -19.28 -9.37
CA GLY A 141 4.92 -20.49 -8.75
C GLY A 141 4.22 -20.83 -7.45
N THR A 142 4.94 -20.76 -6.33
CA THR A 142 4.45 -21.15 -4.99
C THR A 142 3.83 -20.00 -4.20
N TYR A 143 4.02 -18.74 -4.64
CA TYR A 143 3.47 -17.56 -3.97
C TYR A 143 2.48 -16.79 -4.85
N THR A 144 1.72 -15.88 -4.24
CA THR A 144 0.84 -14.97 -4.94
C THR A 144 1.43 -13.56 -4.90
N TYR A 145 1.55 -12.93 -6.07
CA TYR A 145 1.93 -11.53 -6.21
C TYR A 145 0.67 -10.65 -6.19
N VAL A 146 0.71 -9.60 -5.39
CA VAL A 146 -0.40 -8.65 -5.23
C VAL A 146 0.12 -7.23 -5.39
N ASN A 147 -0.57 -6.43 -6.19
CA ASN A 147 -0.30 -5.01 -6.33
C ASN A 147 -1.63 -4.25 -6.35
N PRO A 148 -1.86 -3.29 -5.44
CA PRO A 148 -3.10 -2.53 -5.42
C PRO A 148 -3.20 -1.46 -6.51
N GLY A 149 -2.13 -1.21 -7.27
CA GLY A 149 -2.03 -0.05 -8.14
C GLY A 149 -1.72 1.22 -7.38
N SER A 150 -1.78 2.36 -8.06
CA SER A 150 -1.59 3.68 -7.43
C SER A 150 -2.92 4.29 -7.01
N VAL A 151 -2.95 4.87 -5.83
CA VAL A 151 -4.10 5.62 -5.32
C VAL A 151 -4.37 6.87 -6.18
N SER A 152 -3.32 7.54 -6.67
CA SER A 152 -3.44 8.86 -7.30
C SER A 152 -2.99 8.91 -8.76
N ILE A 153 -2.15 7.99 -9.21
CA ILE A 153 -1.56 7.99 -10.55
C ILE A 153 -1.63 6.57 -11.14
N PRO A 154 -2.83 6.01 -11.35
CA PRO A 154 -2.97 4.68 -11.95
C PRO A 154 -2.45 4.66 -13.40
N LYS A 155 -1.90 3.54 -13.83
CA LYS A 155 -1.40 3.32 -15.19
C LYS A 155 -2.24 2.30 -15.94
N GLU A 156 -2.09 2.28 -17.27
CA GLU A 156 -2.78 1.35 -18.17
C GLU A 156 -4.31 1.42 -18.09
N ASN A 157 -4.86 2.64 -17.86
CA ASN A 157 -6.30 2.86 -17.69
C ASN A 157 -6.92 1.96 -16.60
N SER A 158 -6.12 1.61 -15.60
CA SER A 158 -6.56 0.75 -14.51
C SER A 158 -7.12 1.57 -13.35
N ASP A 159 -8.16 1.06 -12.72
CA ASP A 159 -8.64 1.59 -11.44
C ASP A 159 -7.71 1.14 -10.32
N CYS A 160 -7.57 1.96 -9.28
CA CYS A 160 -6.87 1.57 -8.06
C CYS A 160 -7.67 0.47 -7.36
N LEU A 161 -7.01 -0.65 -7.04
CA LEU A 161 -7.61 -1.73 -6.28
C LEU A 161 -7.22 -1.59 -4.80
N LEU A 162 -8.23 -1.68 -3.95
CA LEU A 162 -8.06 -1.75 -2.50
C LEU A 162 -8.38 -3.16 -2.05
N TYR A 163 -7.40 -3.82 -1.44
CA TYR A 163 -7.58 -5.19 -0.98
C TYR A 163 -7.96 -5.23 0.49
N THR A 164 -9.01 -5.98 0.80
CA THR A 164 -9.41 -6.29 2.17
C THR A 164 -9.39 -7.80 2.37
N SER A 165 -8.81 -8.28 3.48
CA SER A 165 -8.92 -9.69 3.85
C SER A 165 -10.26 -9.92 4.57
N PRO A 166 -10.97 -11.05 4.36
CA PRO A 166 -10.45 -12.35 3.92
C PRO A 166 -10.70 -12.74 2.46
N SER A 167 -11.38 -11.94 1.66
CA SER A 167 -11.75 -12.38 0.31
C SER A 167 -11.03 -11.61 -0.80
N PRO A 168 -10.34 -12.33 -1.72
CA PRO A 168 -9.80 -11.72 -2.92
C PRO A 168 -10.86 -11.34 -3.97
N ARG A 169 -12.13 -11.71 -3.74
CA ARG A 169 -13.19 -11.58 -4.76
C ARG A 169 -14.05 -10.33 -4.63
N ASP A 170 -13.94 -9.58 -3.52
CA ASP A 170 -14.91 -8.53 -3.19
C ASP A 170 -14.38 -7.11 -3.27
N SER A 171 -13.24 -6.86 -3.90
CA SER A 171 -12.62 -5.56 -3.88
C SER A 171 -12.45 -4.90 -5.26
N THR A 172 -13.43 -5.02 -6.12
CA THR A 172 -13.62 -4.06 -7.19
C THR A 172 -14.58 -2.99 -6.70
N SER A 173 -14.07 -2.00 -6.00
CA SER A 173 -14.82 -0.77 -5.81
C SER A 173 -14.42 0.19 -6.92
N SER A 174 -15.30 0.35 -7.88
CA SER A 174 -15.32 1.46 -8.82
C SER A 174 -15.37 2.81 -8.09
#